data_873e3a499387317a3cfd0fc10ab63889
#
_entry.id   873e3a499387317a3cfd0fc10ab63889
#
_cell.length_a   1.000
_cell.length_b   1.000
_cell.length_c   1.000
_cell.angle_alpha   90.00
_cell.angle_beta   90.00
_cell.angle_gamma   90.00
#
_symmetry.space_group_name_H-M   'P 1'
#
loop_
_entity.id
_entity.type
_entity.pdbx_description
1 polymer ?
#
loop_
_entity_poly.entity_id
_entity_poly.type
_entity_poly.pdbx_seq_one_letter_code
_entity_poly.pdbx_strand_id
1 'polypeptide(L)'
;MKRPDTGKTFLDMEDINLILPKELKLENERHSRGVYRAANGCLISISNSKEYAKGYLAWYYVYADRYADIGVSYMIFTIGLIGIVVVPMDVFQSYKLGCSWKEGLRRGEKRYRIDITKKNGTFFFVNASQRHQKTLDLTSYFIPFSF
;
A
#
# COMPACT_ATOMS: atom_id res chain seq x y z
N MET A 1 3.60 -21.47 13.01
CA MET A 1 2.21 -21.88 12.74
C MET A 1 2.00 -22.02 11.23
N LYS A 2 1.35 -23.08 10.80
CA LYS A 2 1.04 -23.29 9.41
C LYS A 2 -0.10 -22.36 8.98
N ARG A 3 0.04 -21.71 7.81
CA ARG A 3 -1.02 -20.86 7.28
C ARG A 3 -2.28 -21.69 6.97
N PRO A 4 -3.46 -21.18 7.28
CA PRO A 4 -4.70 -21.83 6.81
C PRO A 4 -4.76 -21.74 5.28
N ASP A 5 -5.21 -22.81 4.65
CA ASP A 5 -5.44 -22.84 3.20
C ASP A 5 -6.79 -22.17 2.90
N THR A 6 -6.78 -20.87 2.70
CA THR A 6 -7.96 -20.07 2.39
C THR A 6 -8.08 -19.72 0.93
N GLY A 7 -7.04 -20.05 0.11
CA GLY A 7 -6.98 -19.66 -1.29
C GLY A 7 -6.65 -18.19 -1.52
N LYS A 8 -6.56 -17.36 -0.49
CA LYS A 8 -6.23 -15.95 -0.67
C LYS A 8 -4.72 -15.75 -0.80
N THR A 9 -4.34 -14.76 -1.59
CA THR A 9 -2.94 -14.43 -1.91
C THR A 9 -2.46 -13.14 -1.25
N PHE A 10 -3.37 -12.37 -0.65
CA PHE A 10 -3.05 -11.17 0.13
C PHE A 10 -4.05 -11.01 1.27
N LEU A 11 -3.69 -10.20 2.26
CA LEU A 11 -4.54 -9.95 3.42
C LEU A 11 -5.81 -9.21 3.02
N ASP A 12 -6.96 -9.66 3.51
CA ASP A 12 -8.24 -8.99 3.30
C ASP A 12 -8.49 -7.95 4.40
N MET A 13 -9.64 -7.26 4.32
CA MET A 13 -9.98 -6.21 5.28
C MET A 13 -10.08 -6.75 6.72
N GLU A 14 -10.61 -7.95 6.90
CA GLU A 14 -10.71 -8.56 8.23
C GLU A 14 -9.32 -8.79 8.83
N ASP A 15 -8.39 -9.33 8.04
CA ASP A 15 -7.00 -9.52 8.46
C ASP A 15 -6.32 -8.19 8.80
N ILE A 16 -6.51 -7.20 7.94
CA ILE A 16 -5.93 -5.86 8.12
C ILE A 16 -6.41 -5.25 9.43
N ASN A 17 -7.71 -5.35 9.72
CA ASN A 17 -8.29 -4.81 10.94
C ASN A 17 -7.80 -5.50 12.21
N LEU A 18 -7.30 -6.74 12.11
CA LEU A 18 -6.71 -7.41 13.27
C LEU A 18 -5.40 -6.77 13.73
N ILE A 19 -4.66 -6.13 12.82
CA ILE A 19 -3.33 -5.60 13.10
C ILE A 19 -3.24 -4.08 13.08
N LEU A 20 -4.25 -3.38 12.60
CA LEU A 20 -4.28 -1.91 12.63
C LEU A 20 -4.46 -1.38 14.06
N PRO A 21 -3.84 -0.21 14.37
CA PRO A 21 -4.18 0.52 15.58
C PRO A 21 -5.69 0.76 15.70
N LYS A 22 -6.20 0.81 16.90
CA LYS A 22 -7.64 0.94 17.17
C LYS A 22 -8.29 2.11 16.43
N GLU A 23 -7.64 3.26 16.43
CA GLU A 23 -8.15 4.50 15.79
C GLU A 23 -8.16 4.43 14.27
N LEU A 24 -7.39 3.51 13.68
CA LEU A 24 -7.30 3.35 12.23
C LEU A 24 -8.08 2.13 11.72
N LYS A 25 -8.78 1.40 12.57
CA LYS A 25 -9.59 0.26 12.12
C LYS A 25 -10.63 0.72 11.12
N LEU A 26 -10.78 -0.05 10.04
CA LEU A 26 -11.60 0.32 8.89
C LEU A 26 -13.05 -0.11 9.09
N GLU A 27 -13.97 0.76 8.67
CA GLU A 27 -15.39 0.43 8.58
C GLU A 27 -15.63 -0.50 7.38
N ASN A 28 -16.65 -1.35 7.47
CA ASN A 28 -16.97 -2.32 6.42
C ASN A 28 -17.41 -1.66 5.12
N GLU A 29 -18.10 -0.54 5.19
CA GLU A 29 -18.60 0.16 4.03
C GLU A 29 -17.49 1.02 3.43
N ARG A 30 -17.24 0.84 2.13
CA ARG A 30 -16.23 1.65 1.45
C ARG A 30 -16.77 3.04 1.14
N HIS A 31 -15.92 4.04 1.25
CA HIS A 31 -16.20 5.41 0.88
C HIS A 31 -16.22 5.56 -0.66
N SER A 32 -15.23 5.01 -1.32
CA SER A 32 -15.10 4.94 -2.77
C SER A 32 -14.22 3.75 -3.11
N ARG A 33 -13.94 3.53 -4.38
CA ARG A 33 -13.14 2.37 -4.80
C ARG A 33 -11.77 2.35 -4.13
N GLY A 34 -11.54 1.33 -3.32
CA GLY A 34 -10.28 1.14 -2.61
C GLY A 34 -10.07 2.10 -1.43
N VAL A 35 -11.08 2.87 -1.03
CA VAL A 35 -10.98 3.85 0.06
C VAL A 35 -12.03 3.58 1.12
N TYR A 36 -11.61 3.57 2.37
CA TYR A 36 -12.44 3.25 3.53
C TYR A 36 -12.28 4.31 4.61
N ARG A 37 -13.34 4.48 5.42
CA ARG A 37 -13.29 5.37 6.57
C ARG A 37 -12.76 4.61 7.78
N ALA A 38 -11.82 5.20 8.49
CA ALA A 38 -11.29 4.66 9.73
C ALA A 38 -12.15 5.06 10.94
N ALA A 39 -11.92 4.40 12.09
CA ALA A 39 -12.65 4.67 13.32
C ALA A 39 -12.53 6.13 13.78
N ASN A 40 -11.38 6.78 13.54
CA ASN A 40 -11.17 8.20 13.86
C ASN A 40 -11.76 9.15 12.82
N GLY A 41 -12.41 8.63 11.77
CA GLY A 41 -13.06 9.44 10.73
C GLY A 41 -12.18 9.75 9.52
N CYS A 42 -10.88 9.46 9.55
CA CYS A 42 -10.04 9.71 8.38
C CYS A 42 -10.29 8.68 7.27
N LEU A 43 -9.86 9.00 6.04
CA LEU A 43 -9.96 8.10 4.91
C LEU A 43 -8.63 7.39 4.68
N ILE A 44 -8.71 6.10 4.37
CA ILE A 44 -7.53 5.24 4.15
C ILE A 44 -7.73 4.46 2.85
N SER A 45 -6.73 4.50 1.97
CA SER A 45 -6.73 3.68 0.76
C SER A 45 -6.08 2.33 1.00
N ILE A 46 -6.52 1.30 0.27
CA ILE A 46 -5.91 -0.03 0.29
C ILE A 46 -5.48 -0.40 -1.12
N SER A 47 -4.22 -0.76 -1.27
CA SER A 47 -3.65 -1.32 -2.50
C SER A 47 -3.14 -2.72 -2.18
N ASN A 48 -3.50 -3.70 -2.99
CA ASN A 48 -3.23 -5.10 -2.70
C ASN A 48 -2.22 -5.68 -3.68
N SER A 49 -1.37 -6.56 -3.19
CA SER A 49 -0.48 -7.37 -4.02
C SER A 49 -0.22 -8.70 -3.35
N LYS A 50 -0.20 -9.76 -4.16
CA LYS A 50 0.35 -11.05 -3.72
C LYS A 50 1.88 -10.95 -3.63
N GLU A 51 2.50 -11.97 -3.04
CA GLU A 51 3.95 -12.10 -3.04
C GLU A 51 4.47 -12.62 -4.39
N TYR A 52 5.62 -12.09 -4.80
CA TYR A 52 6.33 -12.52 -6.00
C TYR A 52 7.73 -12.95 -5.63
N ALA A 53 8.27 -13.93 -6.36
CA ALA A 53 9.66 -14.38 -6.24
C ALA A 53 10.44 -13.90 -7.47
N LYS A 54 10.48 -12.58 -7.66
CA LYS A 54 11.13 -11.92 -8.80
C LYS A 54 12.08 -10.82 -8.29
N GLY A 55 12.43 -9.87 -9.14
CA GLY A 55 13.21 -8.70 -8.72
C GLY A 55 12.47 -7.79 -7.74
N TYR A 56 11.20 -8.05 -7.52
CA TYR A 56 10.34 -7.37 -6.55
C TYR A 56 9.52 -8.39 -5.77
N LEU A 57 9.13 -8.02 -4.54
CA LEU A 57 8.30 -8.86 -3.67
C LEU A 57 6.81 -8.58 -3.86
N ALA A 58 6.45 -7.34 -4.15
CA ALA A 58 5.08 -6.89 -4.40
C ALA A 58 5.10 -5.70 -5.36
N TRP A 59 3.97 -5.44 -6.03
CA TRP A 59 3.87 -4.26 -6.87
C TRP A 59 2.43 -3.73 -6.92
N TYR A 60 2.32 -2.43 -7.23
CA TYR A 60 1.04 -1.73 -7.24
C TYR A 60 1.02 -0.68 -8.34
N TYR A 61 -0.20 -0.41 -8.86
CA TYR A 61 -0.48 0.85 -9.53
C TYR A 61 -1.19 1.77 -8.54
N VAL A 62 -0.65 2.95 -8.32
CA VAL A 62 -1.11 3.86 -7.29
C VAL A 62 -1.60 5.16 -7.91
N TYR A 63 -2.86 5.51 -7.64
CA TYR A 63 -3.48 6.76 -8.07
C TYR A 63 -3.37 7.79 -6.95
N ALA A 64 -2.14 8.16 -6.62
CA ALA A 64 -1.84 8.99 -5.46
C ALA A 64 -2.51 10.37 -5.51
N ASP A 65 -2.57 10.98 -6.69
CA ASP A 65 -3.18 12.30 -6.84
C ASP A 65 -4.69 12.24 -6.59
N ARG A 66 -5.36 11.20 -7.10
CA ARG A 66 -6.79 10.97 -6.83
C ARG A 66 -7.05 10.82 -5.34
N TYR A 67 -6.24 10.03 -4.65
CA TYR A 67 -6.40 9.80 -3.21
C TYR A 67 -6.14 11.06 -2.41
N ALA A 68 -5.14 11.86 -2.79
CA ALA A 68 -4.87 13.14 -2.16
C ALA A 68 -6.06 14.11 -2.31
N ASP A 69 -6.64 14.16 -3.52
CA ASP A 69 -7.77 15.04 -3.82
C ASP A 69 -9.02 14.74 -2.98
N ILE A 70 -9.27 13.47 -2.68
CA ILE A 70 -10.44 13.09 -1.86
C ILE A 70 -10.12 13.07 -0.36
N GLY A 71 -8.90 13.41 0.04
CA GLY A 71 -8.55 13.58 1.44
C GLY A 71 -8.09 12.31 2.15
N VAL A 72 -7.54 11.35 1.44
CA VAL A 72 -6.94 10.14 2.06
C VAL A 72 -5.76 10.55 2.93
N SER A 73 -5.78 10.10 4.20
CA SER A 73 -4.74 10.42 5.18
C SER A 73 -3.63 9.38 5.22
N TYR A 74 -3.96 8.11 5.01
CA TYR A 74 -3.02 7.00 5.04
C TYR A 74 -3.27 6.07 3.87
N MET A 75 -2.20 5.48 3.37
CA MET A 75 -2.26 4.50 2.30
C MET A 75 -1.76 3.16 2.84
N ILE A 76 -2.60 2.13 2.76
CA ILE A 76 -2.24 0.76 3.16
C ILE A 76 -1.86 -0.02 1.91
N PHE A 77 -0.74 -0.72 1.99
CA PHE A 77 -0.27 -1.64 0.94
C PHE A 77 -0.13 -3.02 1.55
N THR A 78 -0.86 -4.01 1.03
CA THR A 78 -0.68 -5.38 1.49
C THR A 78 0.53 -6.01 0.79
N ILE A 79 1.36 -6.70 1.55
CA ILE A 79 2.50 -7.48 1.01
C ILE A 79 2.11 -8.95 1.12
N GLY A 80 1.34 -9.44 0.16
CA GLY A 80 0.83 -10.79 0.20
C GLY A 80 0.16 -11.11 1.54
N LEU A 81 0.61 -12.17 2.19
CA LEU A 81 0.15 -12.58 3.53
C LEU A 81 1.18 -12.25 4.62
N ILE A 82 2.26 -11.53 4.28
CA ILE A 82 3.35 -11.20 5.21
C ILE A 82 2.93 -10.11 6.20
N GLY A 83 2.23 -9.11 5.71
CA GLY A 83 1.88 -7.94 6.51
C GLY A 83 1.38 -6.79 5.65
N ILE A 84 1.36 -5.61 6.25
CA ILE A 84 0.93 -4.39 5.57
C ILE A 84 1.95 -3.27 5.81
N VAL A 85 1.93 -2.30 4.91
CA VAL A 85 2.64 -1.04 5.09
C VAL A 85 1.59 0.06 5.18
N VAL A 86 1.65 0.90 6.21
CA VAL A 86 0.71 2.02 6.42
C VAL A 86 1.51 3.31 6.27
N VAL A 87 1.38 3.96 5.12
CA VAL A 87 2.18 5.13 4.77
C VAL A 87 1.32 6.39 4.88
N PRO A 88 1.73 7.38 5.70
CA PRO A 88 1.06 8.67 5.71
C PRO A 88 1.06 9.32 4.33
N MET A 89 -0.03 10.00 3.96
CA MET A 89 -0.17 10.61 2.63
C MET A 89 0.94 11.63 2.36
N ASP A 90 1.33 12.43 3.33
CA ASP A 90 2.39 13.43 3.17
C ASP A 90 3.75 12.78 2.87
N VAL A 91 4.04 11.65 3.50
CA VAL A 91 5.27 10.87 3.23
C VAL A 91 5.24 10.34 1.80
N PHE A 92 4.12 9.78 1.35
CA PHE A 92 4.01 9.28 -0.02
C PHE A 92 4.07 10.41 -1.04
N GLN A 93 3.45 11.55 -0.79
CA GLN A 93 3.50 12.71 -1.68
C GLN A 93 4.94 13.21 -1.87
N SER A 94 5.71 13.24 -0.80
CA SER A 94 7.12 13.61 -0.87
C SER A 94 7.94 12.60 -1.68
N TYR A 95 7.70 11.30 -1.46
CA TYR A 95 8.35 10.22 -2.19
C TYR A 95 8.03 10.27 -3.69
N LYS A 96 6.77 10.46 -4.07
CA LYS A 96 6.35 10.38 -5.47
C LYS A 96 6.90 11.51 -6.35
N LEU A 97 7.39 12.61 -5.77
CA LEU A 97 7.90 13.75 -6.53
C LEU A 97 9.02 13.38 -7.51
N GLY A 98 9.79 12.34 -7.21
CA GLY A 98 10.82 11.86 -8.12
C GLY A 98 10.42 10.61 -8.89
N CYS A 99 9.18 10.16 -8.78
CA CYS A 99 8.74 8.93 -9.41
C CYS A 99 8.18 9.17 -10.81
N SER A 100 8.47 8.26 -11.74
CA SER A 100 7.82 8.27 -13.03
C SER A 100 6.39 7.70 -12.94
N TRP A 101 5.56 8.10 -13.87
CA TRP A 101 4.15 7.72 -13.90
C TRP A 101 3.70 7.49 -15.34
N LYS A 102 2.55 6.83 -15.50
CA LYS A 102 1.88 6.63 -16.78
C LYS A 102 0.46 7.16 -16.68
N GLU A 103 -0.17 7.39 -17.84
CA GLU A 103 -1.58 7.76 -17.87
C GLU A 103 -2.43 6.62 -17.31
N GLY A 104 -3.39 6.97 -16.44
CA GLY A 104 -4.29 6.02 -15.81
C GLY A 104 -5.50 5.69 -16.68
N LEU A 105 -6.55 5.14 -16.03
CA LEU A 105 -7.79 4.75 -16.70
C LEU A 105 -8.58 5.95 -17.21
N ARG A 106 -8.45 7.09 -16.54
CA ARG A 106 -9.10 8.35 -16.95
C ARG A 106 -8.08 9.24 -17.62
N ARG A 107 -8.51 9.97 -18.63
CA ARG A 107 -7.65 10.92 -19.35
C ARG A 107 -7.08 11.96 -18.38
N GLY A 108 -5.78 12.16 -18.45
CA GLY A 108 -5.06 13.10 -17.58
C GLY A 108 -4.77 12.60 -16.17
N GLU A 109 -5.24 11.41 -15.83
CA GLU A 109 -4.99 10.81 -14.53
C GLU A 109 -3.63 10.10 -14.53
N LYS A 110 -2.84 10.30 -13.47
CA LYS A 110 -1.53 9.66 -13.31
C LYS A 110 -1.64 8.41 -12.47
N ARG A 111 -0.99 7.34 -12.91
CA ARG A 111 -0.75 6.16 -12.09
C ARG A 111 0.73 5.93 -11.93
N TYR A 112 1.13 5.61 -10.70
CA TYR A 112 2.52 5.35 -10.36
C TYR A 112 2.69 3.85 -10.18
N ARG A 113 3.67 3.25 -10.85
CA ARG A 113 4.05 1.85 -10.61
C ARG A 113 5.05 1.85 -9.45
N ILE A 114 4.64 1.26 -8.33
CA ILE A 114 5.48 1.17 -7.13
C ILE A 114 5.72 -0.30 -6.83
N ASP A 115 6.99 -0.67 -6.69
CA ASP A 115 7.37 -2.01 -6.28
C ASP A 115 7.81 -1.98 -4.82
N ILE A 116 7.61 -3.10 -4.10
CA ILE A 116 8.25 -3.32 -2.81
C ILE A 116 9.34 -4.36 -3.02
N THR A 117 10.55 -4.04 -2.56
CA THR A 117 11.67 -4.97 -2.53
C THR A 117 12.11 -5.18 -1.09
N LYS A 118 12.73 -6.34 -0.83
CA LYS A 118 13.32 -6.64 0.48
C LYS A 118 14.82 -6.77 0.30
N LYS A 119 15.58 -6.01 1.09
CA LYS A 119 17.02 -6.03 1.05
C LYS A 119 17.57 -6.02 2.47
N ASN A 120 18.35 -7.04 2.83
CA ASN A 120 18.92 -7.18 4.18
C ASN A 120 17.83 -7.10 5.29
N GLY A 121 16.69 -7.73 5.07
CA GLY A 121 15.59 -7.75 6.03
C GLY A 121 14.72 -6.50 6.05
N THR A 122 15.04 -5.49 5.26
CA THR A 122 14.31 -4.22 5.20
C THR A 122 13.48 -4.13 3.93
N PHE A 123 12.23 -3.68 4.06
CA PHE A 123 11.36 -3.42 2.92
C PHE A 123 11.51 -1.98 2.43
N PHE A 124 11.51 -1.81 1.12
CA PHE A 124 11.62 -0.49 0.46
C PHE A 124 10.57 -0.34 -0.63
N PHE A 125 10.01 0.86 -0.77
CA PHE A 125 9.40 1.25 -2.03
C PHE A 125 10.48 1.57 -3.05
N VAL A 126 10.28 1.10 -4.28
CA VAL A 126 11.15 1.37 -5.42
C VAL A 126 10.28 1.74 -6.61
N ASN A 127 10.62 2.83 -7.29
CA ASN A 127 10.05 3.15 -8.60
C ASN A 127 11.01 2.66 -9.67
N ALA A 128 10.78 1.43 -10.13
CA ALA A 128 11.70 0.71 -11.00
C ALA A 128 11.82 1.30 -12.42
N SER A 129 10.88 2.17 -12.82
CA SER A 129 10.90 2.78 -14.15
C SER A 129 11.81 3.99 -14.23
N GLN A 130 12.44 4.41 -13.14
CA GLN A 130 13.33 5.57 -13.12
C GLN A 130 14.79 5.20 -13.39
N ARG A 131 15.46 6.10 -14.12
CA ARG A 131 16.88 6.00 -14.39
C ARG A 131 17.71 6.03 -13.09
N HIS A 132 17.30 6.88 -12.15
CA HIS A 132 17.84 6.91 -10.79
C HIS A 132 16.70 6.45 -9.86
N GLN A 133 16.78 5.22 -9.39
CA GLN A 133 15.75 4.66 -8.54
C GLN A 133 15.62 5.47 -7.26
N LYS A 134 14.41 5.98 -7.03
CA LYS A 134 14.06 6.60 -5.76
C LYS A 134 13.51 5.50 -4.86
N THR A 135 13.99 5.46 -3.62
CA THR A 135 13.57 4.46 -2.63
C THR A 135 13.02 5.11 -1.39
N LEU A 136 12.15 4.41 -0.71
CA LEU A 136 11.64 4.80 0.61
C LEU A 136 11.75 3.59 1.54
N ASP A 137 12.49 3.76 2.63
CA ASP A 137 12.59 2.74 3.68
C ASP A 137 11.24 2.63 4.40
N LEU A 138 10.68 1.41 4.46
CA LEU A 138 9.35 1.16 5.01
C LEU A 138 9.38 0.64 6.44
N THR A 139 10.55 0.59 7.09
CA THR A 139 10.71 0.02 8.44
C THR A 139 9.73 0.63 9.45
N SER A 140 9.55 1.95 9.42
CA SER A 140 8.66 2.65 10.35
C SER A 140 7.16 2.46 10.05
N TYR A 141 6.83 1.91 8.89
CA TYR A 141 5.45 1.81 8.40
C TYR A 141 4.95 0.38 8.29
N PHE A 142 5.83 -0.60 8.47
CA PHE A 142 5.50 -2.00 8.29
C PHE A 142 4.88 -2.59 9.55
N ILE A 143 3.76 -3.31 9.38
CA ILE A 143 3.11 -4.09 10.44
C ILE A 143 3.01 -5.54 9.97
N PRO A 144 3.69 -6.48 10.65
CA PRO A 144 3.62 -7.88 10.26
C PRO A 144 2.28 -8.50 10.60
N PHE A 145 1.91 -9.52 9.83
CA PHE A 145 0.76 -10.36 10.10
C PHE A 145 1.23 -11.78 10.41
N SER A 146 0.64 -12.39 11.42
CA SER A 146 0.95 -13.77 11.81
C SER A 146 -0.34 -14.57 11.91
N PHE A 147 -0.33 -15.73 11.25
CA PHE A 147 -1.44 -16.69 11.34
C PHE A 147 -1.33 -17.55 12.58
#